data_e2e1d0c4a60c9e526636cf47de98ca17
#
_entry.id   e2e1d0c4a60c9e526636cf47de98ca17
#
_cell.length_a   1.000
_cell.length_b   1.000
_cell.length_c   1.000
_cell.angle_alpha   90.00
_cell.angle_beta   90.00
_cell.angle_gamma   90.00
#
_symmetry.space_group_name_H-M   'P 1'
#
loop_
_entity.id
_entity.type
_entity.pdbx_description
1 polymer ?
#
loop_
_entity_poly.entity_id
_entity_poly.type
_entity_poly.pdbx_seq_one_letter_code
_entity_poly.pdbx_strand_id
1 'polypeptide(L)'
;HGGKIGVLFYDVTTLYFDSDNPDELRKPGYSKDGKHSNPQIVLGLLVSADGCPLAYSIHEGNRYEGHTMLPVVTDFVRRYRLEDFVIVADSGMMSDANVRDLEANGYQYVIGARIKNMSSQTRDWVVSEPTLASALRCLPLDGRKDKRLIVGYSEDRARLEARNREKGLKKLRERYATGTITKSKITQRGYNKFLKVTGNEHITVSIDEDLVAEDKRWDGLKGYVTNADLKNEEAVSAYHQLYNVEQSFRIAKSKLEIRPIFHFNPNRIKAHICICFVALKVYRE
;
A
#
# COMPACT_ATOMS: atom_id res chain seq x y z
N HIS A 1 -22.53 -9.65 -12.09
CA HIS A 1 -21.26 -10.10 -12.73
C HIS A 1 -21.40 -11.37 -13.60
N GLY A 2 -22.61 -11.92 -13.76
CA GLY A 2 -22.85 -13.08 -14.62
C GLY A 2 -21.98 -14.32 -14.29
N GLY A 3 -21.51 -14.44 -13.06
CA GLY A 3 -20.65 -15.54 -12.61
C GLY A 3 -19.16 -15.41 -12.98
N LYS A 4 -18.74 -14.34 -13.64
CA LYS A 4 -17.34 -14.12 -14.02
C LYS A 4 -16.77 -12.91 -13.32
N ILE A 5 -15.68 -13.11 -12.57
CA ILE A 5 -14.91 -12.05 -11.91
C ILE A 5 -13.46 -12.22 -12.35
N GLY A 6 -13.02 -11.39 -13.30
CA GLY A 6 -11.66 -11.49 -13.84
C GLY A 6 -10.59 -10.82 -12.98
N VAL A 7 -10.97 -9.86 -12.13
CA VAL A 7 -10.03 -9.12 -11.25
C VAL A 7 -10.64 -8.91 -9.89
N LEU A 8 -9.87 -9.18 -8.86
CA LEU A 8 -10.20 -8.97 -7.45
C LEU A 8 -9.25 -7.93 -6.84
N PHE A 9 -9.77 -6.81 -6.41
CA PHE A 9 -9.02 -5.79 -5.69
C PHE A 9 -9.18 -5.99 -4.20
N TYR A 10 -8.06 -6.02 -3.48
CA TYR A 10 -8.07 -6.07 -2.03
C TYR A 10 -7.26 -4.93 -1.42
N ASP A 11 -7.85 -4.27 -0.46
CA ASP A 11 -7.18 -3.29 0.39
C ASP A 11 -7.80 -3.32 1.80
N VAL A 12 -7.12 -2.68 2.74
CA VAL A 12 -7.58 -2.56 4.12
C VAL A 12 -7.63 -1.11 4.57
N THR A 13 -8.49 -0.87 5.55
CA THR A 13 -8.54 0.41 6.26
C THR A 13 -8.70 0.18 7.75
N THR A 14 -8.39 1.21 8.55
CA THR A 14 -8.63 1.21 9.99
C THR A 14 -9.89 1.99 10.31
N LEU A 15 -10.66 1.49 11.27
CA LEU A 15 -11.85 2.15 11.82
C LEU A 15 -11.65 2.29 13.32
N TYR A 16 -11.56 3.52 13.80
CA TYR A 16 -11.35 3.81 15.21
C TYR A 16 -12.65 3.89 15.99
N PHE A 17 -12.51 3.70 17.30
CA PHE A 17 -13.58 3.87 18.29
C PHE A 17 -13.31 5.14 19.09
N ASP A 18 -14.37 5.85 19.43
CA ASP A 18 -14.27 6.99 20.33
C ASP A 18 -14.37 6.49 21.79
N SER A 19 -13.33 5.77 22.20
CA SER A 19 -13.21 5.10 23.50
C SER A 19 -11.75 4.81 23.80
N ASP A 20 -11.38 4.82 25.06
CA ASP A 20 -10.01 4.51 25.52
C ASP A 20 -9.84 3.05 25.98
N ASN A 21 -10.93 2.25 25.96
CA ASN A 21 -10.89 0.87 26.47
C ASN A 21 -10.70 -0.14 25.33
N PRO A 22 -9.51 -0.74 25.19
CA PRO A 22 -9.27 -1.84 24.25
C PRO A 22 -9.89 -3.15 24.76
N ASP A 23 -10.13 -4.08 23.82
CA ASP A 23 -10.50 -5.47 24.09
C ASP A 23 -9.78 -6.41 23.11
N GLU A 24 -10.22 -7.67 22.99
CA GLU A 24 -9.60 -8.64 22.10
C GLU A 24 -9.65 -8.23 20.63
N LEU A 25 -10.71 -7.58 20.19
CA LEU A 25 -10.92 -7.10 18.82
C LEU A 25 -10.42 -5.67 18.62
N ARG A 26 -10.78 -4.77 19.56
CA ARG A 26 -10.46 -3.36 19.52
C ARG A 26 -9.11 -3.12 20.16
N LYS A 27 -8.06 -2.98 19.37
CA LYS A 27 -6.68 -2.77 19.84
C LYS A 27 -6.10 -1.49 19.25
N PRO A 28 -5.29 -0.73 20.02
CA PRO A 28 -4.50 0.35 19.46
C PRO A 28 -3.52 -0.21 18.41
N GLY A 29 -3.29 0.55 17.33
CA GLY A 29 -2.42 0.13 16.25
C GLY A 29 -2.09 1.27 15.30
N TYR A 30 -1.48 0.95 14.18
CA TYR A 30 -1.21 1.93 13.15
C TYR A 30 -2.54 2.40 12.53
N SER A 31 -2.88 3.67 12.74
CA SER A 31 -4.12 4.25 12.23
C SER A 31 -3.86 5.03 10.95
N LYS A 32 -4.57 4.68 9.87
CA LYS A 32 -4.56 5.45 8.61
C LYS A 32 -5.20 6.85 8.77
N ASP A 33 -5.91 7.07 9.87
CA ASP A 33 -6.58 8.34 10.21
C ASP A 33 -5.82 9.18 11.26
N GLY A 34 -4.61 8.75 11.64
CA GLY A 34 -3.79 9.45 12.64
C GLY A 34 -4.24 9.26 14.10
N LYS A 35 -5.21 8.38 14.36
CA LYS A 35 -5.78 8.08 15.68
C LYS A 35 -5.08 6.89 16.32
N HIS A 36 -3.75 6.99 16.51
CA HIS A 36 -2.91 5.86 16.95
C HIS A 36 -3.15 5.42 18.40
N SER A 37 -3.65 6.32 19.26
CA SER A 37 -3.98 6.02 20.67
C SER A 37 -5.36 5.38 20.84
N ASN A 38 -6.26 5.59 19.89
CA ASN A 38 -7.62 5.05 19.97
C ASN A 38 -7.64 3.56 19.62
N PRO A 39 -8.43 2.73 20.33
CA PRO A 39 -8.77 1.41 19.89
C PRO A 39 -9.39 1.45 18.48
N GLN A 40 -9.03 0.49 17.66
CA GLN A 40 -9.48 0.38 16.28
C GLN A 40 -9.69 -1.08 15.87
N ILE A 41 -10.30 -1.29 14.73
CA ILE A 41 -10.31 -2.55 14.00
C ILE A 41 -9.69 -2.33 12.63
N VAL A 42 -9.19 -3.41 12.01
CA VAL A 42 -8.79 -3.42 10.61
C VAL A 42 -9.91 -4.04 9.79
N LEU A 43 -10.41 -3.30 8.81
CA LEU A 43 -11.43 -3.72 7.86
C LEU A 43 -10.78 -4.01 6.52
N GLY A 44 -10.81 -5.26 6.08
CA GLY A 44 -10.43 -5.67 4.73
C GLY A 44 -11.65 -5.65 3.80
N LEU A 45 -11.47 -5.19 2.57
CA LEU A 45 -12.52 -5.14 1.55
C LEU A 45 -12.04 -5.76 0.24
N LEU A 46 -12.83 -6.69 -0.28
CA LEU A 46 -12.65 -7.28 -1.60
C LEU A 46 -13.66 -6.64 -2.56
N VAL A 47 -13.17 -6.16 -3.69
CA VAL A 47 -13.93 -5.37 -4.66
C VAL A 47 -13.66 -5.88 -6.06
N SER A 48 -14.67 -5.89 -6.92
CA SER A 48 -14.56 -6.20 -8.35
C SER A 48 -14.01 -5.03 -9.17
N ALA A 49 -13.73 -5.25 -10.44
CA ALA A 49 -13.16 -4.26 -11.35
C ALA A 49 -14.02 -2.98 -11.49
N ASP A 50 -15.33 -3.12 -11.44
CA ASP A 50 -16.29 -2.01 -11.46
C ASP A 50 -16.46 -1.31 -10.09
N GLY A 51 -15.74 -1.78 -9.07
CA GLY A 51 -15.75 -1.21 -7.73
C GLY A 51 -16.91 -1.72 -6.85
N CYS A 52 -17.64 -2.76 -7.27
CA CYS A 52 -18.68 -3.36 -6.45
C CYS A 52 -18.07 -4.16 -5.28
N PRO A 53 -18.47 -3.92 -4.03
CA PRO A 53 -18.00 -4.69 -2.89
C PRO A 53 -18.49 -6.15 -2.96
N LEU A 54 -17.55 -7.09 -2.83
CA LEU A 54 -17.79 -8.52 -2.96
C LEU A 54 -17.76 -9.24 -1.61
N ALA A 55 -16.77 -8.92 -0.77
CA ALA A 55 -16.61 -9.48 0.55
C ALA A 55 -15.87 -8.51 1.46
N TYR A 56 -15.98 -8.72 2.77
CA TYR A 56 -15.22 -7.98 3.77
C TYR A 56 -14.74 -8.92 4.87
N SER A 57 -13.73 -8.46 5.61
CA SER A 57 -13.24 -9.12 6.82
C SER A 57 -12.95 -8.11 7.91
N ILE A 58 -13.13 -8.53 9.15
CA ILE A 58 -12.86 -7.71 10.33
C ILE A 58 -11.72 -8.38 11.09
N HIS A 59 -10.67 -7.63 11.39
CA HIS A 59 -9.50 -8.09 12.12
C HIS A 59 -9.22 -7.20 13.32
N GLU A 60 -8.43 -7.71 14.26
CA GLU A 60 -7.95 -6.96 15.41
C GLU A 60 -7.21 -5.69 14.98
N GLY A 61 -7.35 -4.62 15.76
CA GLY A 61 -6.84 -3.30 15.42
C GLY A 61 -5.33 -3.18 15.25
N ASN A 62 -4.57 -4.11 15.84
CA ASN A 62 -3.11 -4.22 15.69
C ASN A 62 -2.67 -5.29 14.70
N ARG A 63 -3.61 -5.91 13.97
CA ARG A 63 -3.28 -6.93 12.97
C ARG A 63 -2.44 -6.32 11.86
N TYR A 64 -1.34 -7.00 11.51
CA TYR A 64 -0.53 -6.61 10.36
C TYR A 64 -1.34 -6.80 9.07
N GLU A 65 -1.44 -5.74 8.27
CA GLU A 65 -2.29 -5.70 7.06
C GLU A 65 -1.98 -6.85 6.09
N GLY A 66 -0.71 -7.21 5.95
CA GLY A 66 -0.28 -8.31 5.08
C GLY A 66 -0.89 -9.68 5.41
N HIS A 67 -1.31 -9.92 6.64
CA HIS A 67 -1.90 -11.21 7.04
C HIS A 67 -3.42 -11.26 6.88
N THR A 68 -4.03 -10.26 6.30
CA THR A 68 -5.49 -10.14 6.22
C THR A 68 -6.06 -10.60 4.88
N MET A 69 -5.28 -10.52 3.81
CA MET A 69 -5.76 -10.74 2.43
C MET A 69 -6.04 -12.21 2.11
N LEU A 70 -5.06 -13.07 2.31
CA LEU A 70 -5.13 -14.45 1.82
C LEU A 70 -6.33 -15.24 2.38
N PRO A 71 -6.66 -15.18 3.70
CA PRO A 71 -7.83 -15.88 4.23
C PRO A 71 -9.14 -15.42 3.56
N VAL A 72 -9.29 -14.12 3.31
CA VAL A 72 -10.50 -13.55 2.69
C VAL A 72 -10.63 -13.98 1.24
N VAL A 73 -9.54 -13.88 0.49
CA VAL A 73 -9.52 -14.29 -0.93
C VAL A 73 -9.79 -15.79 -1.05
N THR A 74 -9.12 -16.62 -0.25
CA THR A 74 -9.29 -18.06 -0.30
C THR A 74 -10.72 -18.49 0.06
N ASP A 75 -11.33 -17.90 1.10
CA ASP A 75 -12.73 -18.19 1.46
C ASP A 75 -13.68 -17.77 0.34
N PHE A 76 -13.47 -16.57 -0.22
CA PHE A 76 -14.29 -16.06 -1.31
C PHE A 76 -14.20 -16.93 -2.55
N VAL A 77 -12.98 -17.25 -2.99
CA VAL A 77 -12.72 -18.09 -4.17
C VAL A 77 -13.37 -19.47 -4.01
N ARG A 78 -13.20 -20.10 -2.83
CA ARG A 78 -13.80 -21.40 -2.52
C ARG A 78 -15.33 -21.34 -2.53
N ARG A 79 -15.92 -20.33 -1.91
CA ARG A 79 -17.37 -20.16 -1.79
C ARG A 79 -18.06 -19.98 -3.13
N TYR A 80 -17.44 -19.21 -4.02
CA TYR A 80 -18.01 -18.87 -5.33
C TYR A 80 -17.40 -19.66 -6.50
N ARG A 81 -16.46 -20.57 -6.22
CA ARG A 81 -15.80 -21.43 -7.21
C ARG A 81 -15.22 -20.64 -8.37
N LEU A 82 -14.47 -19.59 -8.04
CA LEU A 82 -13.82 -18.76 -9.05
C LEU A 82 -12.60 -19.52 -9.61
N GLU A 83 -12.48 -19.55 -10.94
CA GLU A 83 -11.38 -20.26 -11.63
C GLU A 83 -10.37 -19.28 -12.22
N ASP A 84 -10.80 -18.32 -12.99
CA ASP A 84 -9.91 -17.39 -13.72
C ASP A 84 -10.04 -15.98 -13.15
N PHE A 85 -9.10 -15.60 -12.28
CA PHE A 85 -9.05 -14.26 -11.71
C PHE A 85 -7.62 -13.83 -11.38
N VAL A 86 -7.40 -12.53 -11.31
CA VAL A 86 -6.14 -11.90 -10.90
C VAL A 86 -6.37 -11.08 -9.64
N ILE A 87 -5.54 -11.29 -8.63
CA ILE A 87 -5.56 -10.52 -7.38
C ILE A 87 -4.71 -9.26 -7.56
N VAL A 88 -5.29 -8.11 -7.27
CA VAL A 88 -4.57 -6.83 -7.29
C VAL A 88 -4.53 -6.25 -5.89
N ALA A 89 -3.33 -5.94 -5.40
CA ALA A 89 -3.12 -5.38 -4.07
C ALA A 89 -1.94 -4.38 -4.03
N ASP A 90 -1.93 -3.49 -3.03
CA ASP A 90 -0.84 -2.53 -2.86
C ASP A 90 0.42 -3.19 -2.27
N SER A 91 1.57 -2.58 -2.54
CA SER A 91 2.89 -3.01 -2.03
C SER A 91 2.98 -2.99 -0.50
N GLY A 92 2.17 -2.18 0.17
CA GLY A 92 2.10 -2.11 1.63
C GLY A 92 1.62 -3.41 2.27
N MET A 93 0.76 -4.14 1.57
CA MET A 93 0.11 -5.37 2.04
C MET A 93 0.88 -6.63 1.67
N MET A 94 1.88 -6.54 0.78
CA MET A 94 2.55 -7.70 0.21
C MET A 94 3.94 -7.87 0.81
N SER A 95 4.10 -8.93 1.61
CA SER A 95 5.38 -9.48 2.02
C SER A 95 5.79 -10.63 1.09
N ASP A 96 7.08 -10.98 1.08
CA ASP A 96 7.56 -12.14 0.32
C ASP A 96 6.87 -13.44 0.74
N ALA A 97 6.46 -13.55 2.02
CA ALA A 97 5.68 -14.68 2.51
C ALA A 97 4.30 -14.74 1.85
N ASN A 98 3.58 -13.62 1.79
CA ASN A 98 2.25 -13.57 1.15
C ASN A 98 2.33 -13.87 -0.35
N VAL A 99 3.38 -13.40 -1.03
CA VAL A 99 3.59 -13.71 -2.45
C VAL A 99 3.79 -15.22 -2.64
N ARG A 100 4.65 -15.85 -1.80
CA ARG A 100 4.82 -17.31 -1.85
C ARG A 100 3.53 -18.07 -1.57
N ASP A 101 2.73 -17.60 -0.62
CA ASP A 101 1.45 -18.22 -0.28
C ASP A 101 0.43 -18.09 -1.44
N LEU A 102 0.39 -16.96 -2.14
CA LEU A 102 -0.42 -16.79 -3.35
C LEU A 102 0.02 -17.76 -4.44
N GLU A 103 1.32 -17.85 -4.68
CA GLU A 103 1.91 -18.75 -5.68
C GLU A 103 1.66 -20.22 -5.33
N ALA A 104 1.77 -20.60 -4.05
CA ALA A 104 1.50 -21.95 -3.57
C ALA A 104 0.01 -22.37 -3.74
N ASN A 105 -0.91 -21.40 -3.70
CA ASN A 105 -2.33 -21.62 -3.97
C ASN A 105 -2.68 -21.49 -5.47
N GLY A 106 -1.71 -21.28 -6.35
CA GLY A 106 -1.91 -21.15 -7.78
C GLY A 106 -2.60 -19.84 -8.20
N TYR A 107 -2.59 -18.82 -7.35
CA TYR A 107 -3.26 -17.56 -7.65
C TYR A 107 -2.39 -16.65 -8.50
N GLN A 108 -3.01 -16.03 -9.49
CA GLN A 108 -2.42 -14.97 -10.27
C GLN A 108 -2.56 -13.63 -9.56
N TYR A 109 -1.54 -12.77 -9.66
CA TYR A 109 -1.55 -11.48 -8.98
C TYR A 109 -0.85 -10.37 -9.76
N VAL A 110 -1.22 -9.13 -9.47
CA VAL A 110 -0.50 -7.89 -9.81
C VAL A 110 -0.35 -7.07 -8.54
N ILE A 111 0.88 -6.81 -8.13
CA ILE A 111 1.17 -6.07 -6.88
C ILE A 111 2.17 -4.95 -7.13
N GLY A 112 2.04 -3.86 -6.36
CA GLY A 112 3.02 -2.79 -6.38
C GLY A 112 4.38 -3.26 -5.86
N ALA A 113 5.45 -3.00 -6.60
CA ALA A 113 6.80 -3.38 -6.22
C ALA A 113 7.48 -2.29 -5.40
N ARG A 114 8.18 -2.68 -4.34
CA ARG A 114 9.11 -1.80 -3.59
C ARG A 114 10.47 -1.80 -4.27
N ILE A 115 10.54 -1.22 -5.48
CA ILE A 115 11.72 -1.29 -6.37
C ILE A 115 13.03 -0.85 -5.68
N LYS A 116 12.98 0.12 -4.78
CA LYS A 116 14.15 0.58 -4.00
C LYS A 116 14.68 -0.46 -3.00
N ASN A 117 13.87 -1.47 -2.65
CA ASN A 117 14.23 -2.52 -1.69
C ASN A 117 14.59 -3.86 -2.36
N MET A 118 14.62 -3.91 -3.69
CA MET A 118 15.00 -5.08 -4.44
C MET A 118 16.53 -5.31 -4.43
N SER A 119 17.00 -6.42 -5.00
CA SER A 119 18.42 -6.73 -5.11
C SER A 119 19.19 -5.59 -5.80
N SER A 120 20.50 -5.45 -5.53
CA SER A 120 21.33 -4.42 -6.17
C SER A 120 21.25 -4.52 -7.69
N GLN A 121 21.36 -5.73 -8.24
CA GLN A 121 21.25 -5.97 -9.67
C GLN A 121 19.92 -5.48 -10.26
N THR A 122 18.80 -5.75 -9.59
CA THR A 122 17.49 -5.27 -10.03
C THR A 122 17.38 -3.75 -9.92
N ARG A 123 17.90 -3.16 -8.83
CA ARG A 123 17.92 -1.71 -8.65
C ARG A 123 18.71 -1.01 -9.74
N ASP A 124 19.92 -1.52 -10.03
CA ASP A 124 20.80 -0.98 -11.07
C ASP A 124 20.11 -1.07 -12.44
N TRP A 125 19.45 -2.18 -12.74
CA TRP A 125 18.66 -2.33 -13.96
C TRP A 125 17.50 -1.33 -14.04
N VAL A 126 16.79 -1.09 -12.92
CA VAL A 126 15.66 -0.13 -12.89
C VAL A 126 16.11 1.28 -13.25
N VAL A 127 17.29 1.72 -12.75
CA VAL A 127 17.80 3.09 -12.95
C VAL A 127 18.83 3.22 -14.09
N SER A 128 19.21 2.13 -14.77
CA SER A 128 20.26 2.13 -15.81
C SER A 128 19.85 2.87 -17.08
N GLU A 129 18.57 2.87 -17.40
CA GLU A 129 18.06 3.52 -18.61
C GLU A 129 16.93 4.47 -18.29
N PRO A 130 16.87 5.65 -18.95
CA PRO A 130 15.71 6.53 -18.81
C PRO A 130 14.48 5.81 -19.35
N THR A 131 13.51 5.55 -18.47
CA THR A 131 12.22 5.01 -18.90
C THR A 131 11.46 6.15 -19.57
N LEU A 132 11.21 6.02 -20.87
CA LEU A 132 10.41 7.00 -21.62
C LEU A 132 8.97 7.00 -21.12
N ALA A 133 8.32 8.17 -21.16
CA ALA A 133 7.00 8.47 -20.58
C ALA A 133 5.85 7.60 -21.11
N SER A 134 5.99 6.58 -21.83
CA SER A 134 4.95 5.62 -22.28
C SER A 134 5.46 4.20 -22.42
N ALA A 135 6.76 3.96 -22.22
CA ALA A 135 7.34 2.64 -22.38
C ALA A 135 7.34 1.89 -21.03
N LEU A 136 6.80 0.68 -21.04
CA LEU A 136 6.95 -0.26 -19.94
C LEU A 136 8.20 -1.12 -20.17
N ARG A 137 9.05 -1.22 -19.15
CA ARG A 137 10.19 -2.13 -19.14
C ARG A 137 9.85 -3.37 -18.34
N CYS A 138 10.37 -4.51 -18.74
CA CYS A 138 10.06 -5.78 -18.11
C CYS A 138 11.33 -6.57 -17.80
N LEU A 139 11.42 -7.12 -16.58
CA LEU A 139 12.53 -7.96 -16.14
C LEU A 139 11.97 -9.25 -15.53
N PRO A 140 12.33 -10.45 -16.03
CA PRO A 140 12.02 -11.71 -15.36
C PRO A 140 12.62 -11.74 -13.96
N LEU A 141 11.88 -12.27 -12.99
CA LEU A 141 12.32 -12.39 -11.59
C LEU A 141 12.56 -13.85 -11.24
N ASP A 142 13.51 -14.07 -10.33
CA ASP A 142 13.81 -15.39 -9.75
C ASP A 142 14.13 -16.48 -10.82
N GLY A 143 14.62 -16.08 -12.01
CA GLY A 143 14.87 -17.00 -13.12
C GLY A 143 13.60 -17.61 -13.74
N ARG A 144 12.43 -17.15 -13.35
CA ARG A 144 11.12 -17.65 -13.80
C ARG A 144 10.61 -16.82 -14.97
N LYS A 145 10.03 -17.49 -15.97
CA LYS A 145 9.43 -16.80 -17.13
C LYS A 145 8.05 -16.22 -16.83
N ASP A 146 7.34 -16.82 -15.87
CA ASP A 146 5.99 -16.44 -15.47
C ASP A 146 5.97 -15.28 -14.47
N LYS A 147 7.05 -15.06 -13.69
CA LYS A 147 7.15 -13.98 -12.71
C LYS A 147 8.03 -12.86 -13.20
N ARG A 148 7.51 -11.66 -13.27
CA ARG A 148 8.23 -10.50 -13.82
C ARG A 148 7.99 -9.21 -13.05
N LEU A 149 8.99 -8.35 -13.08
CA LEU A 149 8.91 -6.95 -12.69
C LEU A 149 8.59 -6.12 -13.93
N ILE A 150 7.54 -5.34 -13.85
CA ILE A 150 7.20 -4.31 -14.83
C ILE A 150 7.53 -2.96 -14.22
N VAL A 151 8.26 -2.11 -14.94
CA VAL A 151 8.62 -0.76 -14.50
C VAL A 151 8.08 0.25 -15.50
N GLY A 152 7.31 1.20 -14.99
CA GLY A 152 6.80 2.33 -15.75
C GLY A 152 7.31 3.65 -15.19
N TYR A 153 7.19 4.70 -15.99
CA TYR A 153 7.53 6.08 -15.62
C TYR A 153 6.32 7.00 -15.78
N SER A 154 6.17 7.92 -14.85
CA SER A 154 5.15 8.98 -14.90
C SER A 154 5.80 10.32 -14.60
N GLU A 155 5.66 11.26 -15.55
CA GLU A 155 6.20 12.60 -15.42
C GLU A 155 5.54 13.40 -14.28
N ASP A 156 4.21 13.25 -14.11
CA ASP A 156 3.48 13.90 -13.01
C ASP A 156 3.95 13.39 -11.64
N ARG A 157 4.22 12.09 -11.53
CA ARG A 157 4.81 11.50 -10.34
C ARG A 157 6.23 12.02 -10.10
N ALA A 158 7.06 12.10 -11.14
CA ALA A 158 8.41 12.65 -11.03
C ALA A 158 8.40 14.10 -10.54
N ARG A 159 7.54 14.94 -11.11
CA ARG A 159 7.36 16.34 -10.68
C ARG A 159 6.89 16.42 -9.21
N LEU A 160 5.95 15.56 -8.81
CA LEU A 160 5.44 15.52 -7.44
C LEU A 160 6.54 15.10 -6.45
N GLU A 161 7.30 14.05 -6.77
CA GLU A 161 8.38 13.52 -5.92
C GLU A 161 9.51 14.54 -5.79
N ALA A 162 9.94 15.17 -6.90
CA ALA A 162 10.91 16.26 -6.90
C ALA A 162 10.46 17.44 -6.03
N ARG A 163 9.22 17.90 -6.20
CA ARG A 163 8.65 19.00 -5.40
C ARG A 163 8.59 18.67 -3.90
N ASN A 164 8.20 17.44 -3.57
CA ASN A 164 8.13 17.00 -2.17
C ASN A 164 9.53 16.92 -1.55
N ARG A 165 10.53 16.41 -2.29
CA ARG A 165 11.93 16.37 -1.88
C ARG A 165 12.46 17.77 -1.63
N GLU A 166 12.25 18.70 -2.54
CA GLU A 166 12.64 20.11 -2.38
C GLU A 166 12.05 20.76 -1.12
N LYS A 167 10.74 20.58 -0.90
CA LYS A 167 10.08 21.06 0.33
C LYS A 167 10.69 20.44 1.59
N GLY A 168 11.01 19.15 1.55
CA GLY A 168 11.65 18.45 2.65
C GLY A 168 13.05 18.96 2.93
N LEU A 169 13.87 19.12 1.88
CA LEU A 169 15.24 19.68 2.00
C LEU A 169 15.23 21.12 2.50
N LYS A 170 14.30 21.97 2.02
CA LYS A 170 14.14 23.32 2.53
C LYS A 170 13.89 23.34 4.04
N LYS A 171 12.95 22.53 4.53
CA LYS A 171 12.68 22.40 5.98
C LYS A 171 13.88 21.89 6.77
N LEU A 172 14.70 21.00 6.16
CA LEU A 172 15.93 20.55 6.80
C LEU A 172 16.95 21.70 6.88
N ARG A 173 17.21 22.43 5.81
CA ARG A 173 18.13 23.58 5.79
C ARG A 173 17.74 24.64 6.81
N GLU A 174 16.45 24.99 6.89
CA GLU A 174 15.92 25.94 7.88
C GLU A 174 16.16 25.46 9.32
N ARG A 175 15.94 24.15 9.59
CA ARG A 175 16.16 23.54 10.90
C ARG A 175 17.64 23.54 11.31
N TYR A 176 18.55 23.40 10.36
CA TYR A 176 20.00 23.40 10.63
C TYR A 176 20.58 24.79 10.77
N ALA A 177 20.03 25.77 10.09
CA ALA A 177 20.46 27.16 10.23
C ALA A 177 20.28 27.68 11.68
N THR A 178 19.37 27.10 12.44
CA THR A 178 19.08 27.49 13.84
C THR A 178 19.92 26.77 14.89
N GLY A 179 20.84 25.88 14.51
CA GLY A 179 21.85 25.30 15.43
C GLY A 179 21.34 24.36 16.52
N THR A 180 20.09 23.97 16.53
CA THR A 180 19.41 23.30 17.66
C THR A 180 19.19 21.79 17.45
N ILE A 181 20.21 21.02 17.02
CA ILE A 181 20.02 19.58 16.88
C ILE A 181 20.95 18.80 17.80
N THR A 182 20.33 18.03 18.68
CA THR A 182 21.04 17.03 19.50
C THR A 182 21.08 15.70 18.70
N LYS A 183 22.18 14.96 18.85
CA LYS A 183 22.42 13.66 18.19
C LYS A 183 21.26 12.68 18.34
N SER A 184 20.58 12.71 19.47
CA SER A 184 19.40 11.88 19.78
C SER A 184 18.15 12.19 18.95
N LYS A 185 18.08 13.35 18.29
CA LYS A 185 16.95 13.76 17.45
C LYS A 185 17.15 13.45 15.96
N ILE A 186 18.31 12.93 15.57
CA ILE A 186 18.60 12.58 14.18
C ILE A 186 18.14 11.17 13.93
N THR A 187 16.94 11.01 13.39
CA THR A 187 16.42 9.72 12.92
C THR A 187 16.61 9.63 11.40
N GLN A 188 16.89 8.44 10.91
CA GLN A 188 17.01 8.15 9.45
C GLN A 188 15.64 8.13 8.73
N ARG A 189 14.55 8.59 9.38
CA ARG A 189 13.19 8.54 8.84
C ARG A 189 12.85 9.79 8.04
N GLY A 190 12.06 9.61 6.98
CA GLY A 190 11.62 10.70 6.13
C GLY A 190 12.80 11.39 5.42
N TYR A 191 12.78 12.71 5.37
CA TYR A 191 13.85 13.51 4.73
C TYR A 191 15.16 13.53 5.53
N ASN A 192 15.14 13.15 6.80
CA ASN A 192 16.36 13.04 7.61
C ASN A 192 17.35 12.00 7.05
N LYS A 193 16.91 11.10 6.17
CA LYS A 193 17.79 10.18 5.45
C LYS A 193 18.89 10.90 4.65
N PHE A 194 18.67 12.17 4.27
CA PHE A 194 19.65 13.00 3.54
C PHE A 194 20.65 13.73 4.45
N LEU A 195 20.68 13.41 5.74
CA LEU A 195 21.58 14.05 6.67
C LEU A 195 22.88 13.28 6.79
N LYS A 196 23.99 13.99 6.60
CA LYS A 196 25.34 13.53 6.90
C LYS A 196 25.79 14.15 8.22
N VAL A 197 26.10 13.30 9.18
CA VAL A 197 26.54 13.69 10.53
C VAL A 197 28.00 13.36 10.64
N THR A 198 28.86 14.37 10.89
CA THR A 198 30.30 14.22 11.06
C THR A 198 30.74 14.82 12.41
N GLY A 199 31.82 14.27 12.98
CA GLY A 199 32.40 14.68 14.26
C GLY A 199 31.92 13.87 15.48
N ASN A 200 32.78 13.77 16.51
CA ASN A 200 32.49 13.06 17.76
C ASN A 200 32.12 14.02 18.91
N GLU A 201 32.89 15.07 19.13
CA GLU A 201 32.66 16.08 20.18
C GLU A 201 31.91 17.29 19.63
N HIS A 202 32.28 17.76 18.44
CA HIS A 202 31.57 18.80 17.70
C HIS A 202 30.84 18.17 16.53
N ILE A 203 29.52 18.08 16.61
CA ILE A 203 28.70 17.47 15.60
C ILE A 203 28.40 18.52 14.52
N THR A 204 28.89 18.24 13.30
CA THR A 204 28.50 18.98 12.11
C THR A 204 27.46 18.19 11.33
N VAL A 205 26.36 18.82 10.99
CA VAL A 205 25.29 18.22 10.20
C VAL A 205 25.20 18.95 8.87
N SER A 206 25.26 18.20 7.78
CA SER A 206 25.13 18.72 6.43
C SER A 206 24.15 17.87 5.64
N ILE A 207 23.71 18.37 4.48
CA ILE A 207 22.94 17.57 3.54
C ILE A 207 23.92 16.77 2.70
N ASP A 208 23.63 15.48 2.57
CA ASP A 208 24.35 14.57 1.68
C ASP A 208 23.78 14.73 0.27
N GLU A 209 24.44 15.55 -0.54
CA GLU A 209 24.00 15.84 -1.91
C GLU A 209 24.14 14.61 -2.83
N ASP A 210 25.02 13.65 -2.52
CA ASP A 210 25.15 12.41 -3.26
C ASP A 210 23.92 11.52 -3.05
N LEU A 211 23.44 11.41 -1.81
CA LEU A 211 22.18 10.71 -1.51
C LEU A 211 20.97 11.40 -2.13
N VAL A 212 20.97 12.74 -2.20
CA VAL A 212 19.93 13.49 -2.91
C VAL A 212 19.97 13.20 -4.41
N ALA A 213 21.15 13.19 -5.02
CA ALA A 213 21.32 12.87 -6.43
C ALA A 213 20.88 11.43 -6.75
N GLU A 214 21.25 10.47 -5.90
CA GLU A 214 20.81 9.08 -6.04
C GLU A 214 19.30 8.95 -5.91
N ASP A 215 18.67 9.63 -4.94
CA ASP A 215 17.21 9.59 -4.78
C ASP A 215 16.45 10.18 -6.00
N LYS A 216 17.03 11.18 -6.67
CA LYS A 216 16.46 11.78 -7.90
C LYS A 216 16.34 10.78 -9.05
N ARG A 217 17.24 9.80 -9.14
CA ARG A 217 17.22 8.77 -10.20
C ARG A 217 15.95 7.91 -10.18
N TRP A 218 15.25 7.89 -9.04
CA TRP A 218 14.03 7.12 -8.83
C TRP A 218 12.75 7.90 -9.11
N ASP A 219 12.85 9.20 -9.39
CA ASP A 219 11.68 10.04 -9.60
C ASP A 219 10.85 9.55 -10.79
N GLY A 220 9.55 9.43 -10.56
CA GLY A 220 8.58 9.00 -11.56
C GLY A 220 8.54 7.49 -11.79
N LEU A 221 9.51 6.72 -11.30
CA LEU A 221 9.57 5.27 -11.49
C LEU A 221 8.56 4.58 -10.57
N LYS A 222 7.81 3.63 -11.12
CA LYS A 222 6.95 2.73 -10.36
C LYS A 222 7.08 1.31 -10.91
N GLY A 223 7.20 0.36 -9.99
CA GLY A 223 7.30 -1.06 -10.33
C GLY A 223 6.06 -1.83 -9.94
N TYR A 224 5.83 -2.92 -10.67
CA TYR A 224 4.76 -3.88 -10.43
C TYR A 224 5.33 -5.28 -10.59
N VAL A 225 5.00 -6.18 -9.68
CA VAL A 225 5.36 -7.60 -9.79
C VAL A 225 4.11 -8.39 -10.14
N THR A 226 4.23 -9.29 -11.10
CA THR A 226 3.12 -10.13 -11.53
C THR A 226 3.60 -11.52 -11.98
N ASN A 227 2.77 -12.53 -11.75
CA ASN A 227 2.84 -13.86 -12.35
C ASN A 227 1.65 -14.11 -13.29
N ALA A 228 0.79 -13.11 -13.50
CA ALA A 228 -0.38 -13.27 -14.34
C ALA A 228 -0.02 -13.34 -15.83
N ASP A 229 -0.79 -14.16 -16.58
CA ASP A 229 -0.71 -14.22 -18.02
C ASP A 229 -1.50 -13.06 -18.65
N LEU A 230 -0.96 -11.85 -18.45
CA LEU A 230 -1.47 -10.59 -18.96
C LEU A 230 -0.37 -9.86 -19.71
N LYS A 231 -0.74 -9.03 -20.69
CA LYS A 231 0.21 -8.06 -21.25
C LYS A 231 0.65 -7.06 -20.18
N ASN A 232 1.82 -6.47 -20.32
CA ASN A 232 2.36 -5.52 -19.33
C ASN A 232 1.41 -4.33 -19.13
N GLU A 233 0.83 -3.82 -20.20
CA GLU A 233 -0.13 -2.70 -20.19
C GLU A 233 -1.42 -3.07 -19.44
N GLU A 234 -1.91 -4.30 -19.64
CA GLU A 234 -3.08 -4.82 -18.94
C GLU A 234 -2.84 -4.97 -17.44
N ALA A 235 -1.68 -5.51 -17.07
CA ALA A 235 -1.29 -5.64 -15.66
C ALA A 235 -1.17 -4.26 -14.97
N VAL A 236 -0.55 -3.30 -15.63
CA VAL A 236 -0.43 -1.92 -15.10
C VAL A 236 -1.81 -1.24 -15.03
N SER A 237 -2.64 -1.42 -16.05
CA SER A 237 -4.02 -0.91 -16.07
C SER A 237 -4.85 -1.51 -14.93
N ALA A 238 -4.76 -2.83 -14.71
CA ALA A 238 -5.42 -3.49 -13.59
C ALA A 238 -4.96 -2.90 -12.24
N TYR A 239 -3.65 -2.70 -12.07
CA TYR A 239 -3.15 -2.07 -10.84
C TYR A 239 -3.69 -0.64 -10.64
N HIS A 240 -3.81 0.14 -11.70
CA HIS A 240 -4.35 1.50 -11.58
C HIS A 240 -5.81 1.51 -11.13
N GLN A 241 -6.57 0.45 -11.41
CA GLN A 241 -7.94 0.32 -10.94
C GLN A 241 -8.05 0.02 -9.43
N LEU A 242 -6.93 -0.24 -8.72
CA LEU A 242 -6.91 -0.41 -7.27
C LEU A 242 -7.52 0.80 -6.54
N TYR A 243 -7.51 1.97 -7.17
CA TYR A 243 -8.17 3.16 -6.64
C TYR A 243 -9.68 2.95 -6.41
N ASN A 244 -10.33 1.97 -7.06
CA ASN A 244 -11.75 1.67 -6.86
C ASN A 244 -12.05 1.18 -5.44
N VAL A 245 -11.13 0.41 -4.83
CA VAL A 245 -11.29 0.00 -3.42
C VAL A 245 -11.05 1.17 -2.48
N GLU A 246 -10.09 2.05 -2.78
CA GLU A 246 -9.87 3.28 -2.01
C GLU A 246 -11.10 4.20 -2.05
N GLN A 247 -11.75 4.34 -3.21
CA GLN A 247 -13.00 5.06 -3.34
C GLN A 247 -14.12 4.43 -2.51
N SER A 248 -14.23 3.10 -2.51
CA SER A 248 -15.23 2.40 -1.72
C SER A 248 -15.03 2.66 -0.22
N PHE A 249 -13.79 2.66 0.27
CA PHE A 249 -13.51 3.10 1.65
C PHE A 249 -13.83 4.58 1.89
N ARG A 250 -13.57 5.45 0.93
CA ARG A 250 -13.92 6.87 1.04
C ARG A 250 -15.42 7.07 1.18
N ILE A 251 -16.22 6.38 0.35
CA ILE A 251 -17.69 6.41 0.44
C ILE A 251 -18.14 5.89 1.79
N ALA A 252 -17.63 4.73 2.22
CA ALA A 252 -17.98 4.15 3.51
C ALA A 252 -17.69 5.11 4.68
N LYS A 253 -16.53 5.78 4.66
CA LYS A 253 -16.10 6.69 5.73
C LYS A 253 -16.78 8.06 5.72
N SER A 254 -17.12 8.60 4.53
CA SER A 254 -17.59 9.98 4.39
C SER A 254 -19.09 10.11 4.08
N LYS A 255 -19.67 9.14 3.39
CA LYS A 255 -21.09 9.16 3.01
C LYS A 255 -21.96 8.26 3.90
N LEU A 256 -21.41 7.09 4.24
CA LEU A 256 -22.12 6.12 5.09
C LEU A 256 -21.70 6.23 6.56
N GLU A 257 -20.78 7.12 6.89
CA GLU A 257 -20.34 7.45 8.25
C GLU A 257 -20.03 6.20 9.09
N ILE A 258 -19.36 5.20 8.49
CA ILE A 258 -19.01 3.93 9.14
C ILE A 258 -18.16 4.12 10.41
N ARG A 259 -17.59 5.30 10.58
CA ARG A 259 -16.75 5.69 11.75
C ARG A 259 -17.07 7.11 12.24
N PRO A 260 -16.87 7.44 13.54
CA PRO A 260 -16.43 6.53 14.60
C PRO A 260 -17.48 5.46 14.91
N ILE A 261 -17.02 4.29 15.38
CA ILE A 261 -17.91 3.22 15.80
C ILE A 261 -18.25 3.40 17.27
N PHE A 262 -19.55 3.52 17.60
CA PHE A 262 -20.04 3.74 18.97
C PHE A 262 -20.45 2.45 19.69
N HIS A 263 -20.33 1.30 19.04
CA HIS A 263 -20.66 0.00 19.64
C HIS A 263 -19.44 -0.61 20.32
N PHE A 264 -19.65 -1.23 21.48
CA PHE A 264 -18.60 -1.90 22.26
C PHE A 264 -18.72 -3.42 22.21
N ASN A 265 -19.91 -3.95 21.97
CA ASN A 265 -20.14 -5.38 21.87
C ASN A 265 -19.66 -5.89 20.49
N PRO A 266 -18.83 -6.96 20.44
CA PRO A 266 -18.29 -7.49 19.17
C PRO A 266 -19.39 -7.86 18.15
N ASN A 267 -20.52 -8.41 18.59
CA ASN A 267 -21.61 -8.77 17.68
C ASN A 267 -22.29 -7.52 17.10
N ARG A 268 -22.44 -6.45 17.88
CA ARG A 268 -22.98 -5.17 17.38
C ARG A 268 -22.01 -4.48 16.44
N ILE A 269 -20.69 -4.57 16.68
CA ILE A 269 -19.66 -4.08 15.77
C ILE A 269 -19.76 -4.82 14.43
N LYS A 270 -19.83 -6.16 14.45
CA LYS A 270 -20.00 -6.97 13.24
C LYS A 270 -21.29 -6.63 12.50
N ALA A 271 -22.41 -6.45 13.21
CA ALA A 271 -23.68 -6.05 12.61
C ALA A 271 -23.62 -4.65 11.97
N HIS A 272 -22.98 -3.68 12.64
CA HIS A 272 -22.77 -2.34 12.09
C HIS A 272 -21.97 -2.39 10.79
N ILE A 273 -20.86 -3.12 10.77
CA ILE A 273 -20.03 -3.28 9.56
C ILE A 273 -20.82 -3.98 8.45
N CYS A 274 -21.59 -5.01 8.78
CA CYS A 274 -22.44 -5.71 7.81
C CYS A 274 -23.47 -4.77 7.16
N ILE A 275 -24.16 -3.97 7.94
CA ILE A 275 -25.14 -2.99 7.45
C ILE A 275 -24.45 -1.97 6.54
N CYS A 276 -23.29 -1.44 6.96
CA CYS A 276 -22.53 -0.49 6.15
C CYS A 276 -22.01 -1.13 4.84
N PHE A 277 -21.62 -2.40 4.88
CA PHE A 277 -21.21 -3.12 3.67
C PHE A 277 -22.37 -3.28 2.69
N VAL A 278 -23.57 -3.65 3.16
CA VAL A 278 -24.77 -3.74 2.31
C VAL A 278 -25.14 -2.37 1.74
N ALA A 279 -25.10 -1.32 2.57
CA ALA A 279 -25.35 0.05 2.12
C ALA A 279 -24.33 0.51 1.08
N LEU A 280 -23.03 0.16 1.26
CA LEU A 280 -21.99 0.45 0.29
C LEU A 280 -22.24 -0.28 -1.05
N LYS A 281 -22.69 -1.53 -0.98
CA LYS A 281 -23.03 -2.29 -2.17
C LYS A 281 -24.17 -1.62 -2.95
N VAL A 282 -25.27 -1.27 -2.28
CA VAL A 282 -26.41 -0.57 -2.90
C VAL A 282 -26.00 0.80 -3.45
N TYR A 283 -25.09 1.51 -2.78
CA TYR A 283 -24.60 2.82 -3.24
C TYR A 283 -23.76 2.71 -4.52
N ARG A 284 -23.11 1.56 -4.75
CA ARG A 284 -22.21 1.32 -5.90
C ARG A 284 -22.95 0.72 -7.10
N GLU A 285 -24.13 0.13 -6.91
CA GLU A 285 -25.04 -0.31 -7.98
C GLU A 285 -25.79 0.88 -8.62
#